data_900508b45c256a09172e86f5c66ab952
#
_entry.id   900508b45c256a09172e86f5c66ab952
#
_cell.length_a   1.000
_cell.length_b   1.000
_cell.length_c   1.000
_cell.angle_alpha   90.00
_cell.angle_beta   90.00
_cell.angle_gamma   90.00
#
_symmetry.space_group_name_H-M   'P 1'
#
loop_
_entity.id
_entity.type
_entity.pdbx_description
1 polymer ?
#
loop_
_entity_poly.entity_id
_entity_poly.type
_entity_poly.pdbx_seq_one_letter_code
_entity_poly.pdbx_strand_id
1 'polypeptide(L)'
;MPMTQLTPLCKLRAPLGGQEIELQQIDFDAGGMAMLRTRIREKSRFTIFDIDPVTARAWGEALLVWADAQPGRGVVPVGEGD
;
A
#
# COMPACT_ATOMS: atom_id res chain seq x y z
N MET A 1 2.20 19.88 22.37
CA MET A 1 1.49 18.69 21.90
C MET A 1 2.07 18.21 20.58
N PRO A 2 2.54 17.00 20.53
CA PRO A 2 3.09 16.49 19.26
C PRO A 2 2.03 16.43 18.20
N MET A 3 2.41 16.77 17.01
CA MET A 3 1.52 16.68 15.86
C MET A 3 2.05 15.64 14.90
N THR A 4 1.16 14.80 14.44
CA THR A 4 1.49 13.80 13.46
C THR A 4 0.94 14.26 12.13
N GLN A 5 1.79 14.30 11.12
CA GLN A 5 1.36 14.67 9.78
C GLN A 5 1.19 13.42 8.94
N LEU A 6 0.07 13.34 8.24
CA LEU A 6 -0.20 12.26 7.31
C LEU A 6 -0.16 12.82 5.90
N THR A 7 0.64 12.20 5.05
CA THR A 7 0.75 12.59 3.65
C THR A 7 0.25 11.44 2.80
N PRO A 8 -0.83 11.62 2.04
CA PRO A 8 -1.32 10.55 1.16
C PRO A 8 -0.30 10.27 0.06
N LEU A 9 -0.05 8.99 -0.19
CA LEU A 9 0.89 8.58 -1.22
C LEU A 9 0.20 7.91 -2.39
N CYS A 10 -0.68 6.96 -2.12
CA CYS A 10 -1.43 6.33 -3.20
C CYS A 10 -2.67 5.66 -2.65
N LYS A 11 -3.59 5.38 -3.54
CA LYS A 11 -4.82 4.68 -3.22
C LYS A 11 -5.13 3.74 -4.36
N LEU A 12 -5.29 2.47 -4.03
CA LEU A 12 -5.53 1.42 -5.01
C LEU A 12 -6.84 0.73 -4.69
N ARG A 13 -7.48 0.23 -5.71
CA ARG A 13 -8.66 -0.59 -5.52
C ARG A 13 -8.43 -1.92 -6.21
N ALA A 14 -8.59 -3.01 -5.46
CA ALA A 14 -8.47 -4.35 -6.01
C ALA A 14 -9.80 -4.70 -6.67
N PRO A 15 -9.84 -4.83 -8.00
CA PRO A 15 -11.13 -5.00 -8.68
C PRO A 15 -11.82 -6.30 -8.36
N LEU A 16 -11.08 -7.37 -8.12
CA LEU A 16 -11.71 -8.66 -7.88
C LEU A 16 -12.26 -8.78 -6.46
N GLY A 17 -11.50 -8.31 -5.49
CA GLY A 17 -11.93 -8.40 -4.10
C GLY A 17 -12.65 -7.18 -3.59
N GLY A 18 -12.57 -6.07 -4.30
CA GLY A 18 -13.20 -4.83 -3.89
C GLY A 18 -12.50 -4.14 -2.73
N GLN A 19 -11.33 -4.58 -2.35
CA GLN A 19 -10.59 -3.92 -1.28
C GLN A 19 -10.04 -2.60 -1.77
N GLU A 20 -10.00 -1.63 -0.87
CA GLU A 20 -9.26 -0.38 -1.09
C GLU A 20 -8.01 -0.40 -0.24
N ILE A 21 -6.89 -0.09 -0.85
CA ILE A 21 -5.60 -0.05 -0.17
C ILE A 21 -5.07 1.37 -0.29
N GLU A 22 -4.80 1.96 0.85
CA GLU A 22 -4.29 3.33 0.88
C GLU A 22 -2.97 3.35 1.61
N LEU A 23 -2.00 4.06 1.05
CA LEU A 23 -0.69 4.24 1.68
C LEU A 23 -0.52 5.70 2.03
N GLN A 24 -0.04 5.94 3.24
CA GLN A 24 0.20 7.30 3.74
C GLN A 24 1.53 7.32 4.45
N GLN A 25 2.24 8.44 4.33
CA GLN A 25 3.43 8.65 5.12
C GLN A 25 3.04 9.31 6.44
N ILE A 26 3.63 8.82 7.53
CA ILE A 26 3.43 9.42 8.83
C ILE A 26 4.72 10.09 9.26
N ASP A 27 4.64 11.38 9.52
CA ASP A 27 5.74 12.14 10.07
C ASP A 27 5.39 12.53 11.51
N PHE A 28 6.29 12.23 12.42
CA PHE A 28 6.07 12.50 13.83
C PHE A 28 6.71 13.84 14.21
N ASP A 29 5.98 14.62 14.95
CA ASP A 29 6.42 15.96 15.32
C ASP A 29 7.72 15.94 16.11
N ALA A 30 7.90 14.93 16.92
CA ALA A 30 9.12 14.81 17.73
C ALA A 30 10.33 14.41 16.91
N GLY A 31 10.18 14.20 15.63
CA GLY A 31 11.27 13.75 14.78
C GLY A 31 11.31 12.26 14.74
N GLY A 32 12.38 11.74 14.17
CA GLY A 32 12.53 10.33 14.01
C GLY A 32 12.18 9.91 12.60
N MET A 33 12.16 8.61 12.41
CA MET A 33 11.95 8.01 11.11
C MET A 33 10.49 8.12 10.70
N ALA A 34 10.27 8.50 9.45
CA ALA A 34 8.92 8.46 8.89
C ALA A 34 8.47 7.00 8.78
N MET A 35 7.20 6.77 8.98
CA MET A 35 6.62 5.43 8.88
C MET A 35 5.61 5.41 7.74
N LEU A 36 5.37 4.22 7.23
CA LEU A 36 4.34 4.02 6.19
C LEU A 36 3.11 3.44 6.84
N ARG A 37 1.99 4.13 6.70
CA ARG A 37 0.70 3.60 7.16
C ARG A 37 -0.01 2.94 6.01
N THR A 38 -0.38 1.68 6.20
CA THR A 38 -1.19 0.94 5.25
C THR A 38 -2.59 0.82 5.81
N ARG A 39 -3.56 1.26 5.03
CA ARG A 39 -4.97 1.22 5.43
C ARG A 39 -5.73 0.43 4.38
N ILE A 40 -6.33 -0.67 4.82
CA ILE A 40 -7.08 -1.54 3.92
C ILE A 40 -8.53 -1.56 4.35
N ARG A 41 -9.42 -1.30 3.42
CA ARG A 41 -10.85 -1.37 3.68
C ARG A 41 -11.45 -2.51 2.90
N GLU A 42 -12.12 -3.40 3.61
CA GLU A 42 -12.91 -4.47 3.01
C GLU A 42 -14.34 -4.31 3.50
N LYS A 43 -15.23 -3.85 2.63
CA LYS A 43 -16.61 -3.53 3.01
C LYS A 43 -16.60 -2.52 4.14
N SER A 44 -17.09 -2.87 5.32
CA SER A 44 -17.10 -1.97 6.46
C SER A 44 -15.94 -2.23 7.42
N ARG A 45 -15.04 -3.13 7.08
CA ARG A 45 -13.93 -3.50 7.94
C ARG A 45 -12.67 -2.78 7.51
N PHE A 46 -11.93 -2.27 8.48
CA PHE A 46 -10.66 -1.58 8.23
C PHE A 46 -9.53 -2.32 8.91
N THR A 47 -8.40 -2.39 8.22
CA THR A 47 -7.14 -2.86 8.79
C THR A 47 -6.12 -1.74 8.60
N ILE A 48 -5.51 -1.33 9.69
CA ILE A 48 -4.53 -0.24 9.65
C ILE A 48 -3.29 -0.70 10.39
N PHE A 49 -2.13 -0.56 9.76
CA PHE A 49 -0.86 -0.85 10.42
C PHE A 49 0.23 0.02 9.83
N ASP A 50 1.28 0.21 10.62
CA ASP A 50 2.39 1.07 10.25
C ASP A 50 3.65 0.23 10.16
N ILE A 51 4.46 0.47 9.13
CA ILE A 51 5.71 -0.24 8.94
C ILE A 51 6.83 0.74 8.68
N ASP A 52 8.05 0.29 8.99
CA ASP A 52 9.25 1.07 8.77
C ASP A 52 9.71 0.95 7.31
N PRO A 53 10.65 1.82 6.87
CA PRO A 53 11.11 1.78 5.48
C PRO A 53 11.76 0.47 5.07
N VAL A 54 12.49 -0.20 5.95
CA VAL A 54 13.13 -1.46 5.60
C VAL A 54 12.09 -2.54 5.33
N THR A 55 11.08 -2.63 6.20
CA THR A 55 9.99 -3.58 6.02
C THR A 55 9.19 -3.24 4.76
N ALA A 56 8.95 -1.95 4.52
CA ALA A 56 8.22 -1.54 3.32
C ALA A 56 8.96 -1.97 2.05
N ARG A 57 10.29 -1.82 2.04
CA ARG A 57 11.07 -2.24 0.88
C ARG A 57 10.96 -3.74 0.66
N ALA A 58 11.15 -4.52 1.72
CA ALA A 58 11.08 -5.98 1.59
C ALA A 58 9.71 -6.43 1.10
N TRP A 59 8.67 -5.84 1.64
CA TRP A 59 7.31 -6.17 1.24
C TRP A 59 7.06 -5.80 -0.21
N GLY A 60 7.48 -4.58 -0.59
CA GLY A 60 7.30 -4.12 -1.96
C GLY A 60 8.03 -4.99 -2.97
N GLU A 61 9.26 -5.40 -2.65
CA GLU A 61 10.03 -6.27 -3.52
C GLU A 61 9.35 -7.63 -3.68
N ALA A 62 8.82 -8.17 -2.59
CA ALA A 62 8.12 -9.44 -2.65
C ALA A 62 6.86 -9.34 -3.52
N LEU A 63 6.13 -8.23 -3.39
CA LEU A 63 4.94 -8.01 -4.21
C LEU A 63 5.31 -7.94 -5.68
N LEU A 64 6.37 -7.23 -6.02
CA LEU A 64 6.81 -7.09 -7.40
C LEU A 64 7.25 -8.43 -7.98
N VAL A 65 8.05 -9.19 -7.22
CA VAL A 65 8.53 -10.48 -7.69
C VAL A 65 7.36 -11.41 -7.98
N TRP A 66 6.40 -11.44 -7.08
CA TRP A 66 5.25 -12.31 -7.28
C TRP A 66 4.43 -11.90 -8.51
N ALA A 67 4.17 -10.61 -8.62
CA ALA A 67 3.34 -10.11 -9.72
C ALA A 67 4.02 -10.33 -11.07
N ASP A 68 5.33 -10.12 -11.13
CA ASP A 68 6.08 -10.28 -12.38
C ASP A 68 6.14 -11.74 -12.83
N ALA A 69 5.99 -12.67 -11.90
CA ALA A 69 6.01 -14.09 -12.24
C ALA A 69 4.68 -14.59 -12.80
N GLN A 70 3.62 -13.80 -12.71
CA GLN A 70 2.30 -14.25 -13.13
C GLN A 70 2.10 -14.04 -14.63
N PRO A 71 1.38 -14.97 -15.30
CA PRO A 71 1.05 -14.77 -16.70
C PRO A 71 0.19 -13.53 -16.87
N GLY A 72 0.49 -12.72 -17.85
CA GLY A 72 -0.23 -11.49 -18.08
C GLY A 72 0.14 -10.37 -17.18
N ARG A 73 0.89 -10.65 -16.16
CA ARG A 73 1.50 -9.71 -15.20
C ARG A 73 1.03 -8.28 -15.23
N GLY A 74 -0.21 -8.09 -15.00
CA GLY A 74 -0.74 -6.76 -14.80
C GLY A 74 -0.85 -5.90 -16.03
N VAL A 75 -0.61 -6.51 -17.12
CA VAL A 75 -0.79 -5.78 -18.32
C VAL A 75 -2.22 -5.51 -18.51
N VAL A 76 -2.53 -5.38 -18.56
CA VAL A 76 -3.56 -5.39 -18.72
C VAL A 76 -4.43 -5.56 -19.11
N PRO A 77 -4.71 -5.56 -18.97
CA PRO A 77 -5.57 -5.99 -19.32
C PRO A 77 -6.22 -5.55 -20.24
N VAL A 78 -6.17 -5.22 -20.49
CA VAL A 78 -6.70 -4.74 -21.19
C VAL A 78 -7.13 -5.43 -21.98
N GLY A 79 -7.34 -5.52 -21.95
CA GLY A 79 -7.74 -6.18 -22.56
C GLY A 79 -7.17 -6.97 -23.19
N GLU A 80 -6.66 -7.11 -23.12
CA GLU A 80 -6.26 -7.75 -23.44
C GLU A 80 -6.37 -8.74 -23.31
N GLY A 81 -6.49 -8.91 -23.28
CA GLY A 81 -6.73 -9.58 -23.14
C GLY A 81 -6.77 -10.37 -23.18
N ASP A 82 -6.78 -10.46 -23.44
CA ASP A 82 -6.92 -10.87 -23.51
C ASP A 82 -7.01 -11.27 -23.48
#